data_8d07bf8863b387db9da41c010b69838b
#
_entry.id   8d07bf8863b387db9da41c010b69838b
#
_cell.length_a   1.000
_cell.length_b   1.000
_cell.length_c   1.000
_cell.angle_alpha   90.00
_cell.angle_beta   90.00
_cell.angle_gamma   90.00
#
_symmetry.space_group_name_H-M   'P 1'
#
loop_
_entity.id
_entity.type
_entity.pdbx_description
1 polymer ?
#
loop_
_entity_poly.entity_id
_entity_poly.type
_entity_poly.pdbx_seq_one_letter_code
_entity_poly.pdbx_strand_id
1 'polypeptide(L)'
;MVGNILNKFVDNVGIINETCKIAGIPRLSPKTIDFEDDAVWNSIRKDTSLVFQMNSNYGQRTVDKVFAPQIYEKIKRQVPNMTRLDLLTFVNALIRPCGKGVYEKATNGIATPSGIKEIDDLLGSSMGYAIMQEPQMAFVMQFCGYDFLHADKLRKIIGKKLGTRDQLPLIKQGWEENAKVRYNLTEEQSEAIIEPFLQCILDATRYSFSLVHSLSYSCISYECAYLRYHYPLEYLTACMNAWNGDDDKTAEAITYAQRNKIRIKPPRFRHSKAEYYFDAEEKAIYRGTSSIKFLNEGVSNELYDMRDEELNSFVDLLYKLKDTGINARQLEILIKLGYFEEFGNACELLKIYNLFDFFKNGEAKTVAKSKIENDNILFGIVSRHANETTKQFNKLDCHAILDEIESYIRTLQIKDLSMKDKIANDMEYTGSISTITGKEEDRPKLIILDKRMLISNRGKDAGKPWGVAITTQSLGSGIQSSMTVDYKQYCKEKFDIHDIIYLKKFHKNSRGYFIVDNYERIFI
;
A
#
# COMPACT_ATOMS: atom_id res chain seq x y z
N MET A 1 7.45 -19.54 6.85
CA MET A 1 8.25 -18.52 6.11
C MET A 1 8.22 -18.73 4.59
N VAL A 2 8.45 -19.93 4.07
CA VAL A 2 8.42 -20.22 2.61
C VAL A 2 7.03 -19.99 1.98
N GLY A 3 5.93 -20.38 2.64
CA GLY A 3 4.57 -20.17 2.13
C GLY A 3 4.18 -18.68 1.96
N ASN A 4 4.68 -17.82 2.85
CA ASN A 4 4.37 -16.38 2.79
C ASN A 4 5.12 -15.66 1.63
N ILE A 5 6.28 -16.17 1.24
CA ILE A 5 7.06 -15.63 0.12
C ILE A 5 6.46 -16.07 -1.21
N LEU A 6 6.01 -17.33 -1.30
CA LEU A 6 5.37 -17.87 -2.50
C LEU A 6 4.04 -17.16 -2.80
N ASN A 7 3.22 -16.89 -1.77
CA ASN A 7 1.97 -16.16 -1.93
C ASN A 7 2.22 -14.73 -2.44
N LYS A 8 3.19 -14.01 -1.87
CA LYS A 8 3.54 -12.65 -2.35
C LYS A 8 4.04 -12.63 -3.80
N PHE A 9 4.73 -13.68 -4.24
CA PHE A 9 5.15 -13.82 -5.63
C PHE A 9 3.94 -14.00 -6.56
N VAL A 10 3.03 -14.90 -6.20
CA VAL A 10 1.80 -15.18 -6.97
C VAL A 10 0.92 -13.94 -7.05
N ASP A 11 0.77 -13.19 -5.94
CA ASP A 11 -0.01 -11.95 -5.90
C ASP A 11 0.52 -10.91 -6.90
N ASN A 12 1.85 -10.69 -6.94
CA ASN A 12 2.44 -9.69 -7.85
C ASN A 12 2.33 -10.10 -9.33
N VAL A 13 2.48 -11.39 -9.65
CA VAL A 13 2.25 -11.90 -11.01
C VAL A 13 0.77 -11.71 -11.39
N GLY A 14 -0.16 -11.91 -10.45
CA GLY A 14 -1.59 -11.61 -10.63
C GLY A 14 -1.83 -10.13 -10.95
N ILE A 15 -1.23 -9.22 -10.17
CA ILE A 15 -1.31 -7.77 -10.39
C ILE A 15 -0.77 -7.38 -11.76
N ILE A 16 0.40 -7.90 -12.17
CA ILE A 16 0.99 -7.64 -13.49
C ILE A 16 0.03 -8.07 -14.60
N ASN A 17 -0.51 -9.29 -14.51
CA ASN A 17 -1.42 -9.81 -15.51
C ASN A 17 -2.73 -9.01 -15.61
N GLU A 18 -3.33 -8.66 -14.46
CA GLU A 18 -4.55 -7.86 -14.42
C GLU A 18 -4.30 -6.44 -14.94
N THR A 19 -3.15 -5.83 -14.59
CA THR A 19 -2.77 -4.53 -15.15
C THR A 19 -2.67 -4.58 -16.67
N CYS A 20 -1.98 -5.59 -17.23
CA CYS A 20 -1.87 -5.74 -18.69
C CYS A 20 -3.24 -5.91 -19.36
N LYS A 21 -4.15 -6.67 -18.74
CA LYS A 21 -5.52 -6.88 -19.20
C LYS A 21 -6.32 -5.58 -19.21
N ILE A 22 -6.28 -4.82 -18.10
CA ILE A 22 -6.99 -3.55 -17.96
C ILE A 22 -6.43 -2.51 -18.94
N ALA A 23 -5.10 -2.45 -19.09
CA ALA A 23 -4.42 -1.54 -20.01
C ALA A 23 -4.56 -1.94 -21.49
N GLY A 24 -5.11 -3.11 -21.80
CA GLY A 24 -5.25 -3.61 -23.17
C GLY A 24 -3.93 -3.92 -23.86
N ILE A 25 -2.88 -4.23 -23.10
CA ILE A 25 -1.54 -4.56 -23.60
C ILE A 25 -1.24 -6.05 -23.47
N PRO A 26 -0.35 -6.60 -24.32
CA PRO A 26 0.11 -7.97 -24.16
C PRO A 26 0.74 -8.19 -22.77
N ARG A 27 0.60 -9.42 -22.26
CA ARG A 27 1.26 -9.82 -21.01
C ARG A 27 2.76 -9.56 -21.10
N LEU A 28 3.30 -8.87 -20.10
CA LEU A 28 4.74 -8.65 -19.98
C LEU A 28 5.48 -9.95 -19.69
N SER A 29 6.67 -10.05 -20.23
CA SER A 29 7.61 -11.12 -19.95
C SER A 29 9.04 -10.61 -20.10
N PRO A 30 10.06 -11.28 -19.53
CA PRO A 30 11.45 -10.89 -19.71
C PRO A 30 11.93 -10.88 -21.18
N LYS A 31 11.17 -11.48 -22.10
CA LYS A 31 11.49 -11.50 -23.54
C LYS A 31 10.90 -10.32 -24.31
N THR A 32 9.88 -9.67 -23.74
CA THR A 32 9.08 -8.64 -24.44
C THR A 32 9.20 -7.26 -23.82
N ILE A 33 9.67 -7.19 -22.57
CA ILE A 33 9.85 -5.92 -21.85
C ILE A 33 11.21 -5.28 -22.21
N ASP A 34 11.23 -3.96 -22.36
CA ASP A 34 12.47 -3.21 -22.53
C ASP A 34 13.11 -2.96 -21.14
N PHE A 35 14.23 -3.63 -20.87
CA PHE A 35 15.01 -3.43 -19.65
C PHE A 35 15.95 -2.21 -19.72
N GLU A 36 16.01 -1.50 -20.84
CA GLU A 36 16.88 -0.33 -20.99
C GLU A 36 16.10 1.01 -20.92
N ASP A 37 14.83 0.98 -20.53
CA ASP A 37 14.02 2.19 -20.34
C ASP A 37 14.54 3.04 -19.18
N ASP A 38 15.24 4.12 -19.52
CA ASP A 38 15.81 5.09 -18.57
C ASP A 38 14.77 5.73 -17.65
N ALA A 39 13.54 5.95 -18.14
CA ALA A 39 12.50 6.60 -17.39
C ALA A 39 12.00 5.69 -16.25
N VAL A 40 11.87 4.39 -16.54
CA VAL A 40 11.50 3.37 -15.54
C VAL A 40 12.58 3.26 -14.47
N TRP A 41 13.88 3.17 -14.86
CA TRP A 41 14.99 3.10 -13.89
C TRP A 41 15.09 4.34 -13.01
N ASN A 42 14.89 5.52 -13.59
CA ASN A 42 14.83 6.78 -12.83
C ASN A 42 13.63 6.80 -11.85
N SER A 43 12.50 6.22 -12.25
CA SER A 43 11.33 6.05 -11.39
C SER A 43 11.63 5.13 -10.19
N ILE A 44 12.25 3.98 -10.43
CA ILE A 44 12.68 3.03 -9.37
C ILE A 44 13.63 3.72 -8.38
N ARG A 45 14.63 4.43 -8.89
CA ARG A 45 15.61 5.13 -8.05
C ARG A 45 14.95 6.16 -7.12
N LYS A 46 14.00 6.93 -7.64
CA LYS A 46 13.32 7.99 -6.87
C LYS A 46 12.35 7.42 -5.82
N ASP A 47 11.62 6.37 -6.17
CA ASP A 47 10.58 5.79 -5.31
C ASP A 47 10.39 4.31 -5.66
N THR A 48 10.62 3.43 -4.67
CA THR A 48 10.38 1.99 -4.79
C THR A 48 9.03 1.55 -4.21
N SER A 49 8.15 2.48 -3.82
CA SER A 49 6.80 2.16 -3.36
C SER A 49 6.09 1.30 -4.39
N LEU A 50 5.37 0.28 -3.94
CA LEU A 50 4.63 -0.68 -4.76
C LEU A 50 5.50 -1.51 -5.73
N VAL A 51 6.83 -1.46 -5.60
CA VAL A 51 7.75 -2.30 -6.37
C VAL A 51 8.09 -3.53 -5.56
N PHE A 52 7.81 -4.71 -6.12
CA PHE A 52 8.04 -5.99 -5.46
C PHE A 52 9.47 -6.08 -4.89
N GLN A 53 9.61 -6.56 -3.64
CA GLN A 53 10.87 -6.73 -2.88
C GLN A 53 11.64 -5.45 -2.55
N MET A 54 11.37 -4.31 -3.19
CA MET A 54 12.15 -3.08 -3.03
C MET A 54 11.47 -2.01 -2.16
N ASN A 55 10.20 -2.20 -1.78
CA ASN A 55 9.36 -1.23 -1.07
C ASN A 55 9.73 -0.98 0.41
N SER A 56 10.77 -1.61 0.94
CA SER A 56 11.27 -1.30 2.28
C SER A 56 12.15 -0.05 2.28
N ASN A 57 12.20 0.69 3.41
CA ASN A 57 13.11 1.83 3.58
C ASN A 57 14.59 1.47 3.33
N TYR A 58 14.99 0.25 3.66
CA TYR A 58 16.35 -0.24 3.41
C TYR A 58 16.57 -0.52 1.93
N GLY A 59 15.60 -1.16 1.27
CA GLY A 59 15.61 -1.38 -0.18
C GLY A 59 15.68 -0.08 -0.95
N GLN A 60 14.80 0.89 -0.66
CA GLN A 60 14.78 2.20 -1.29
C GLN A 60 16.13 2.91 -1.20
N ARG A 61 16.71 2.97 0.02
CA ARG A 61 18.01 3.63 0.23
C ARG A 61 19.15 2.94 -0.54
N THR A 62 19.10 1.62 -0.65
CA THR A 62 20.11 0.86 -1.36
C THR A 62 20.00 1.10 -2.87
N VAL A 63 18.79 1.06 -3.40
CA VAL A 63 18.51 1.36 -4.81
C VAL A 63 18.94 2.79 -5.16
N ASP A 64 18.53 3.79 -4.37
CA ASP A 64 18.91 5.19 -4.62
C ASP A 64 20.43 5.38 -4.65
N LYS A 65 21.18 4.75 -3.73
CA LYS A 65 22.65 4.82 -3.71
C LYS A 65 23.28 4.15 -4.92
N VAL A 66 22.93 2.89 -5.19
CA VAL A 66 23.60 2.06 -6.20
C VAL A 66 23.27 2.52 -7.61
N PHE A 67 22.04 2.99 -7.86
CA PHE A 67 21.61 3.53 -9.15
C PHE A 67 21.83 5.05 -9.30
N ALA A 68 22.48 5.71 -8.33
CA ALA A 68 22.88 7.09 -8.50
C ALA A 68 23.81 7.21 -9.71
N PRO A 69 23.61 8.18 -10.65
CA PRO A 69 24.34 8.22 -11.93
C PRO A 69 25.85 8.10 -11.78
N GLN A 70 26.44 8.83 -10.83
CA GLN A 70 27.88 8.80 -10.58
C GLN A 70 28.38 7.43 -10.06
N ILE A 71 27.54 6.70 -9.32
CA ILE A 71 27.88 5.37 -8.80
C ILE A 71 27.72 4.33 -9.90
N TYR A 72 26.63 4.39 -10.66
CA TYR A 72 26.39 3.48 -11.79
C TYR A 72 27.51 3.60 -12.85
N GLU A 73 27.87 4.81 -13.22
CA GLU A 73 28.99 5.07 -14.15
C GLU A 73 30.33 4.54 -13.59
N LYS A 74 30.58 4.68 -12.30
CA LYS A 74 31.76 4.11 -11.65
C LYS A 74 31.78 2.58 -11.73
N ILE A 75 30.65 1.94 -11.53
CA ILE A 75 30.49 0.49 -11.67
C ILE A 75 30.76 0.07 -13.12
N LYS A 76 30.13 0.74 -14.10
CA LYS A 76 30.31 0.45 -15.54
C LYS A 76 31.76 0.54 -16.02
N ARG A 77 32.55 1.45 -15.46
CA ARG A 77 34.00 1.53 -15.77
C ARG A 77 34.77 0.32 -15.27
N GLN A 78 34.38 -0.29 -14.15
CA GLN A 78 35.03 -1.47 -13.56
C GLN A 78 34.48 -2.77 -14.12
N VAL A 79 33.17 -2.80 -14.44
CA VAL A 79 32.44 -3.95 -14.97
C VAL A 79 31.63 -3.51 -16.19
N PRO A 80 32.24 -3.40 -17.38
CA PRO A 80 31.60 -2.84 -18.58
C PRO A 80 30.31 -3.55 -19.00
N ASN A 81 30.23 -4.87 -18.80
CA ASN A 81 29.09 -5.71 -19.19
C ASN A 81 27.94 -5.71 -18.18
N MET A 82 28.07 -5.04 -17.01
CA MET A 82 27.02 -4.96 -16.01
C MET A 82 25.75 -4.32 -16.61
N THR A 83 24.65 -5.05 -16.65
CA THR A 83 23.33 -4.49 -16.98
C THR A 83 22.66 -3.91 -15.75
N ARG A 84 21.63 -3.07 -15.94
CA ARG A 84 20.82 -2.57 -14.81
C ARG A 84 20.03 -3.68 -14.15
N LEU A 85 19.60 -4.69 -14.90
CA LEU A 85 18.92 -5.86 -14.35
C LEU A 85 19.87 -6.70 -13.49
N ASP A 86 21.12 -6.91 -13.93
CA ASP A 86 22.14 -7.58 -13.10
C ASP A 86 22.37 -6.81 -11.79
N LEU A 87 22.48 -5.48 -11.90
CA LEU A 87 22.67 -4.62 -10.73
C LEU A 87 21.48 -4.70 -9.76
N LEU A 88 20.23 -4.73 -10.26
CA LEU A 88 19.05 -4.92 -9.43
C LEU A 88 19.03 -6.32 -8.80
N THR A 89 19.45 -7.34 -9.55
CA THR A 89 19.61 -8.71 -9.07
C THR A 89 20.64 -8.79 -7.94
N PHE A 90 21.77 -8.11 -8.10
CA PHE A 90 22.77 -8.00 -7.05
C PHE A 90 22.23 -7.22 -5.83
N VAL A 91 21.51 -6.11 -6.02
CA VAL A 91 20.88 -5.36 -4.94
C VAL A 91 19.88 -6.20 -4.15
N ASN A 92 19.09 -7.07 -4.81
CA ASN A 92 18.21 -8.01 -4.14
C ASN A 92 18.95 -8.95 -3.17
N ALA A 93 20.16 -9.40 -3.53
CA ALA A 93 21.02 -10.17 -2.64
C ALA A 93 21.71 -9.28 -1.59
N LEU A 94 22.15 -8.08 -1.97
CA LEU A 94 22.89 -7.14 -1.14
C LEU A 94 22.09 -6.68 0.09
N ILE A 95 20.79 -6.51 -0.05
CA ILE A 95 19.88 -6.14 1.07
C ILE A 95 19.57 -7.32 2.02
N ARG A 96 20.06 -8.52 1.72
CA ARG A 96 19.93 -9.70 2.58
C ARG A 96 21.14 -9.83 3.52
N PRO A 97 21.05 -10.65 4.58
CA PRO A 97 22.16 -10.82 5.52
C PRO A 97 23.50 -11.25 4.90
N CYS A 98 23.47 -11.96 3.76
CA CYS A 98 24.68 -12.34 3.01
C CYS A 98 25.42 -11.15 2.39
N GLY A 99 24.74 -10.05 2.10
CA GLY A 99 25.34 -8.84 1.53
C GLY A 99 26.01 -7.92 2.57
N LYS A 100 25.83 -8.18 3.88
CA LYS A 100 26.25 -7.26 4.94
C LYS A 100 27.75 -6.93 4.91
N GLY A 101 28.61 -7.92 4.64
CA GLY A 101 30.07 -7.74 4.60
C GLY A 101 30.58 -6.87 3.45
N VAL A 102 29.83 -6.83 2.34
CA VAL A 102 30.20 -6.09 1.13
C VAL A 102 29.37 -4.82 0.90
N TYR A 103 28.35 -4.58 1.72
CA TYR A 103 27.35 -3.53 1.53
C TYR A 103 27.93 -2.14 1.29
N GLU A 104 28.84 -1.70 2.14
CA GLU A 104 29.41 -0.36 2.03
C GLU A 104 30.26 -0.19 0.76
N LYS A 105 31.10 -1.18 0.45
CA LYS A 105 31.89 -1.16 -0.78
C LYS A 105 31.01 -1.13 -2.02
N ALA A 106 30.03 -2.03 -2.09
CA ALA A 106 29.10 -2.14 -3.21
C ALA A 106 28.27 -0.86 -3.42
N THR A 107 27.71 -0.28 -2.34
CA THR A 107 26.91 0.95 -2.43
C THR A 107 27.74 2.20 -2.75
N ASN A 108 29.06 2.15 -2.61
CA ASN A 108 29.99 3.17 -3.06
C ASN A 108 30.56 2.88 -4.48
N GLY A 109 30.01 1.89 -5.18
CA GLY A 109 30.41 1.53 -6.54
C GLY A 109 31.83 0.97 -6.63
N ILE A 110 32.27 0.24 -5.61
CA ILE A 110 33.58 -0.42 -5.59
C ILE A 110 33.34 -1.87 -5.99
N ALA A 111 33.82 -2.27 -7.16
CA ALA A 111 33.87 -3.65 -7.61
C ALA A 111 35.22 -4.28 -7.22
N THR A 112 35.29 -5.59 -7.26
CA THR A 112 36.52 -6.37 -6.96
C THR A 112 36.88 -7.27 -8.13
N PRO A 113 37.28 -6.71 -9.29
CA PRO A 113 37.76 -7.50 -10.42
C PRO A 113 39.04 -8.23 -10.01
N SER A 114 39.15 -9.50 -10.43
CA SER A 114 40.32 -10.35 -10.16
C SER A 114 41.49 -10.08 -11.11
N GLY A 115 41.19 -9.50 -12.26
CA GLY A 115 42.13 -9.39 -13.39
C GLY A 115 42.27 -10.70 -14.21
N ILE A 116 41.55 -11.75 -13.83
CA ILE A 116 41.44 -13.00 -14.56
C ILE A 116 40.09 -13.06 -15.25
N LYS A 117 40.11 -13.07 -16.59
CA LYS A 117 38.90 -12.92 -17.40
C LYS A 117 37.81 -13.91 -17.02
N GLU A 118 38.14 -15.17 -16.82
CA GLU A 118 37.16 -16.24 -16.50
C GLU A 118 36.48 -16.02 -15.13
N ILE A 119 37.22 -15.47 -14.16
CA ILE A 119 36.67 -15.14 -12.84
C ILE A 119 35.82 -13.88 -12.95
N ASP A 120 36.29 -12.87 -13.68
CA ASP A 120 35.58 -11.60 -13.88
C ASP A 120 34.29 -11.79 -14.71
N ASP A 121 34.31 -12.73 -15.68
CA ASP A 121 33.10 -13.12 -16.42
C ASP A 121 32.09 -13.86 -15.48
N LEU A 122 32.57 -14.73 -14.58
CA LEU A 122 31.70 -15.43 -13.63
C LEU A 122 31.07 -14.53 -12.59
N LEU A 123 31.83 -13.60 -12.03
CA LEU A 123 31.41 -12.76 -10.91
C LEU A 123 31.00 -11.34 -11.32
N GLY A 124 31.11 -11.00 -12.60
CA GLY A 124 30.87 -9.65 -13.10
C GLY A 124 29.47 -9.13 -12.78
N SER A 125 28.43 -9.96 -12.96
CA SER A 125 27.04 -9.58 -12.66
C SER A 125 26.77 -9.27 -11.17
N SER A 126 27.73 -9.53 -10.29
CA SER A 126 27.70 -9.21 -8.86
C SER A 126 28.89 -8.34 -8.42
N MET A 127 29.46 -7.55 -9.33
CA MET A 127 30.58 -6.64 -9.06
C MET A 127 31.84 -7.35 -8.51
N GLY A 128 32.03 -8.62 -8.81
CA GLY A 128 33.11 -9.46 -8.27
C GLY A 128 32.83 -10.09 -6.91
N TYR A 129 31.65 -9.85 -6.31
CA TYR A 129 31.30 -10.41 -5.00
C TYR A 129 30.50 -11.72 -5.11
N ALA A 130 31.04 -12.81 -4.60
CA ALA A 130 30.39 -14.14 -4.61
C ALA A 130 29.36 -14.27 -3.46
N ILE A 131 28.34 -13.38 -3.38
CA ILE A 131 27.34 -13.40 -2.30
C ILE A 131 26.15 -14.32 -2.55
N MET A 132 26.06 -14.95 -3.73
CA MET A 132 24.97 -15.85 -4.13
C MET A 132 25.45 -17.28 -4.32
N GLN A 133 24.55 -18.26 -4.17
CA GLN A 133 24.87 -19.69 -4.15
C GLN A 133 25.50 -20.20 -5.44
N GLU A 134 24.90 -19.90 -6.58
CA GLU A 134 25.33 -20.47 -7.87
C GLU A 134 26.69 -19.94 -8.29
N PRO A 135 27.03 -18.65 -8.18
CA PRO A 135 28.39 -18.17 -8.37
C PRO A 135 29.43 -18.83 -7.43
N GLN A 136 29.06 -19.08 -6.15
CA GLN A 136 29.95 -19.79 -5.23
C GLN A 136 30.23 -21.22 -5.69
N MET A 137 29.18 -21.95 -6.08
CA MET A 137 29.35 -23.32 -6.62
C MET A 137 30.21 -23.34 -7.89
N ALA A 138 29.89 -22.46 -8.83
CA ALA A 138 30.61 -22.35 -10.09
C ALA A 138 32.08 -21.99 -9.88
N PHE A 139 32.38 -21.09 -8.93
CA PHE A 139 33.76 -20.72 -8.60
C PHE A 139 34.57 -21.93 -8.09
N VAL A 140 34.05 -22.67 -7.11
CA VAL A 140 34.81 -23.83 -6.57
C VAL A 140 34.96 -24.96 -7.60
N MET A 141 33.97 -25.11 -8.49
CA MET A 141 34.07 -26.11 -9.59
C MET A 141 35.10 -25.70 -10.65
N GLN A 142 35.15 -24.45 -11.04
CA GLN A 142 36.04 -24.00 -12.14
C GLN A 142 37.47 -23.72 -11.68
N PHE A 143 37.65 -23.32 -10.43
CA PHE A 143 38.91 -22.78 -9.94
C PHE A 143 39.54 -23.53 -8.75
N CYS A 144 38.75 -24.36 -8.02
CA CYS A 144 39.23 -25.09 -6.85
C CYS A 144 39.18 -26.61 -7.01
N GLY A 145 38.96 -27.14 -8.22
CA GLY A 145 38.97 -28.58 -8.48
C GLY A 145 37.79 -29.37 -7.94
N TYR A 146 36.70 -28.70 -7.53
CA TYR A 146 35.48 -29.38 -7.08
C TYR A 146 34.70 -29.95 -8.27
N ASP A 147 34.13 -31.13 -8.11
CA ASP A 147 33.06 -31.61 -8.98
C ASP A 147 31.69 -31.06 -8.51
N PHE A 148 30.65 -31.34 -9.27
CA PHE A 148 29.30 -30.88 -8.96
C PHE A 148 28.78 -31.40 -7.60
N LEU A 149 29.08 -32.66 -7.26
CA LEU A 149 28.63 -33.29 -6.01
C LEU A 149 29.27 -32.64 -4.80
N HIS A 150 30.57 -32.36 -4.86
CA HIS A 150 31.31 -31.67 -3.80
C HIS A 150 30.85 -30.20 -3.67
N ALA A 151 30.61 -29.49 -4.78
CA ALA A 151 30.10 -28.15 -4.76
C ALA A 151 28.68 -28.07 -4.19
N ASP A 152 27.77 -29.01 -4.53
CA ASP A 152 26.41 -29.05 -3.93
C ASP A 152 26.44 -29.44 -2.44
N LYS A 153 27.37 -30.32 -2.04
CA LYS A 153 27.61 -30.62 -0.62
C LYS A 153 28.05 -29.36 0.13
N LEU A 154 28.98 -28.58 -0.43
CA LEU A 154 29.43 -27.31 0.13
C LEU A 154 28.23 -26.32 0.28
N ARG A 155 27.41 -26.14 -0.77
CA ARG A 155 26.21 -25.32 -0.74
C ARG A 155 25.27 -25.74 0.39
N LYS A 156 25.05 -27.03 0.58
CA LYS A 156 24.21 -27.57 1.67
C LYS A 156 24.81 -27.31 3.06
N ILE A 157 26.14 -27.41 3.21
CA ILE A 157 26.84 -27.08 4.46
C ILE A 157 26.64 -25.61 4.81
N ILE A 158 26.87 -24.70 3.85
CA ILE A 158 26.67 -23.26 4.01
C ILE A 158 25.20 -22.97 4.41
N GLY A 159 24.25 -23.55 3.69
CA GLY A 159 22.81 -23.33 3.93
C GLY A 159 22.34 -23.85 5.29
N LYS A 160 22.90 -24.94 5.79
CA LYS A 160 22.62 -25.54 7.11
C LYS A 160 23.39 -24.87 8.26
N LYS A 161 24.34 -24.00 7.97
CA LYS A 161 25.19 -23.26 8.93
C LYS A 161 26.07 -24.22 9.78
N LEU A 162 26.37 -25.39 9.30
CA LEU A 162 27.10 -26.43 10.02
C LEU A 162 28.44 -26.73 9.32
N GLY A 163 29.57 -26.45 10.00
CA GLY A 163 30.89 -26.83 9.53
C GLY A 163 31.44 -26.00 8.35
N THR A 164 30.87 -24.82 8.03
CA THR A 164 31.37 -23.99 6.91
C THR A 164 32.81 -23.57 7.11
N ARG A 165 33.24 -23.28 8.34
CA ARG A 165 34.63 -22.90 8.63
C ARG A 165 35.62 -24.01 8.31
N ASP A 166 35.22 -25.26 8.46
CA ASP A 166 36.05 -26.42 8.18
C ASP A 166 36.26 -26.63 6.67
N GLN A 167 35.40 -26.02 5.85
CA GLN A 167 35.50 -26.08 4.39
C GLN A 167 36.48 -25.05 3.82
N LEU A 168 36.77 -23.96 4.53
CA LEU A 168 37.59 -22.87 4.00
C LEU A 168 39.03 -23.31 3.68
N PRO A 169 39.72 -24.06 4.56
CA PRO A 169 41.05 -24.58 4.23
C PRO A 169 41.05 -25.49 2.99
N LEU A 170 40.01 -26.32 2.82
CA LEU A 170 39.88 -27.23 1.67
C LEU A 170 39.66 -26.45 0.37
N ILE A 171 38.87 -25.40 0.41
CA ILE A 171 38.65 -24.50 -0.74
C ILE A 171 39.96 -23.77 -1.09
N LYS A 172 40.69 -23.27 -0.08
CA LYS A 172 41.98 -22.59 -0.29
C LYS A 172 43.02 -23.55 -0.88
N GLN A 173 43.11 -24.75 -0.36
CA GLN A 173 43.98 -25.79 -0.91
C GLN A 173 43.64 -26.10 -2.38
N GLY A 174 42.36 -26.35 -2.67
CA GLY A 174 41.88 -26.57 -4.03
C GLY A 174 42.21 -25.42 -4.98
N TRP A 175 42.09 -24.18 -4.53
CA TRP A 175 42.48 -22.99 -5.28
C TRP A 175 43.99 -22.97 -5.57
N GLU A 176 44.83 -23.25 -4.58
CA GLU A 176 46.28 -23.25 -4.73
C GLU A 176 46.75 -24.35 -5.68
N GLU A 177 46.17 -25.54 -5.62
CA GLU A 177 46.49 -26.65 -6.47
C GLU A 177 46.02 -26.51 -7.93
N ASN A 178 44.96 -25.71 -8.16
CA ASN A 178 44.34 -25.53 -9.50
C ASN A 178 44.58 -24.15 -10.08
N ALA A 179 43.81 -23.15 -9.64
CA ALA A 179 43.80 -21.82 -10.29
C ALA A 179 45.11 -21.05 -10.09
N LYS A 180 45.70 -21.07 -8.91
CA LYS A 180 46.98 -20.41 -8.64
C LYS A 180 48.08 -20.91 -9.58
N VAL A 181 48.15 -22.22 -9.77
CA VAL A 181 49.10 -22.85 -10.71
C VAL A 181 48.75 -22.55 -12.16
N ARG A 182 47.46 -22.72 -12.54
CA ARG A 182 46.97 -22.50 -13.90
C ARG A 182 47.24 -21.08 -14.41
N TYR A 183 47.11 -20.06 -13.57
CA TYR A 183 47.30 -18.65 -13.92
C TYR A 183 48.69 -18.11 -13.50
N ASN A 184 49.54 -18.95 -12.94
CA ASN A 184 50.90 -18.57 -12.47
C ASN A 184 50.88 -17.36 -11.54
N LEU A 185 50.02 -17.37 -10.52
CA LEU A 185 49.81 -16.24 -9.61
C LEU A 185 50.89 -16.20 -8.54
N THR A 186 51.35 -14.99 -8.20
CA THR A 186 52.13 -14.76 -6.99
C THR A 186 51.28 -15.02 -5.75
N GLU A 187 51.91 -15.17 -4.58
CA GLU A 187 51.19 -15.32 -3.30
C GLU A 187 50.22 -14.15 -3.06
N GLU A 188 50.73 -12.94 -3.23
CA GLU A 188 49.92 -11.69 -3.07
C GLU A 188 48.73 -11.63 -4.03
N GLN A 189 48.91 -11.96 -5.30
CA GLN A 189 47.83 -12.01 -6.29
C GLN A 189 46.82 -13.11 -5.95
N SER A 190 47.28 -14.27 -5.53
CA SER A 190 46.44 -15.38 -5.13
C SER A 190 45.58 -15.03 -3.92
N GLU A 191 46.16 -14.45 -2.87
CA GLU A 191 45.45 -14.05 -1.67
C GLU A 191 44.44 -12.91 -1.94
N ALA A 192 44.79 -11.96 -2.76
CA ALA A 192 43.88 -10.84 -3.15
C ALA A 192 42.59 -11.33 -3.80
N ILE A 193 42.59 -12.52 -4.44
CA ILE A 193 41.41 -13.11 -5.08
C ILE A 193 40.69 -14.07 -4.13
N ILE A 194 41.41 -14.98 -3.49
CA ILE A 194 40.77 -16.07 -2.74
C ILE A 194 40.23 -15.61 -1.38
N GLU A 195 40.88 -14.71 -0.66
CA GLU A 195 40.44 -14.27 0.66
C GLU A 195 39.07 -13.52 0.62
N PRO A 196 38.78 -12.58 -0.31
CA PRO A 196 37.46 -12.01 -0.47
C PRO A 196 36.38 -13.04 -0.78
N PHE A 197 36.71 -14.08 -1.57
CA PHE A 197 35.79 -15.16 -1.88
C PHE A 197 35.46 -16.00 -0.63
N LEU A 198 36.49 -16.41 0.15
CA LEU A 198 36.29 -17.13 1.41
C LEU A 198 35.47 -16.30 2.42
N GLN A 199 35.67 -15.00 2.46
CA GLN A 199 34.86 -14.11 3.30
C GLN A 199 33.39 -14.08 2.87
N CYS A 200 33.11 -14.06 1.55
CA CYS A 200 31.73 -14.16 1.05
C CYS A 200 31.09 -15.52 1.43
N ILE A 201 31.83 -16.62 1.42
CA ILE A 201 31.37 -17.93 1.90
C ILE A 201 31.00 -17.87 3.40
N LEU A 202 31.82 -17.25 4.23
CA LEU A 202 31.51 -17.04 5.66
C LEU A 202 30.26 -16.20 5.89
N ASP A 203 30.12 -15.11 5.17
CA ASP A 203 28.95 -14.23 5.28
C ASP A 203 27.66 -14.91 4.80
N ALA A 204 27.76 -15.80 3.78
CA ALA A 204 26.64 -16.60 3.28
C ALA A 204 26.09 -17.58 4.34
N THR A 205 26.86 -17.93 5.39
CA THR A 205 26.33 -18.73 6.52
C THR A 205 25.20 -18.06 7.28
N ARG A 206 25.07 -16.73 7.18
CA ARG A 206 23.98 -15.99 7.80
C ARG A 206 22.69 -16.15 7.03
N TYR A 207 22.76 -16.17 5.72
CA TYR A 207 21.64 -16.35 4.80
C TYR A 207 22.19 -16.65 3.41
N SER A 208 21.93 -17.85 2.89
CA SER A 208 22.36 -18.24 1.55
C SER A 208 21.27 -17.89 0.54
N PHE A 209 21.56 -17.03 -0.43
CA PHE A 209 20.60 -16.51 -1.41
C PHE A 209 20.90 -17.01 -2.82
N SER A 210 19.86 -17.50 -3.53
CA SER A 210 20.01 -18.05 -4.88
C SER A 210 20.00 -16.94 -5.94
N LEU A 211 20.90 -17.02 -6.92
CA LEU A 211 20.94 -16.13 -8.08
C LEU A 211 19.66 -16.26 -8.93
N VAL A 212 19.22 -17.49 -9.20
CA VAL A 212 18.03 -17.74 -10.03
C VAL A 212 16.80 -17.09 -9.39
N HIS A 213 16.68 -17.23 -8.05
CA HIS A 213 15.60 -16.60 -7.29
C HIS A 213 15.71 -15.07 -7.31
N SER A 214 16.92 -14.53 -7.14
CA SER A 214 17.18 -13.09 -7.19
C SER A 214 16.83 -12.48 -8.54
N LEU A 215 17.27 -13.12 -9.63
CA LEU A 215 16.99 -12.68 -11.01
C LEU A 215 15.49 -12.69 -11.31
N SER A 216 14.79 -13.77 -10.98
CA SER A 216 13.34 -13.87 -11.19
C SER A 216 12.60 -12.76 -10.44
N TYR A 217 13.01 -12.45 -9.21
CA TYR A 217 12.43 -11.37 -8.42
C TYR A 217 12.73 -9.99 -9.01
N SER A 218 13.92 -9.79 -9.56
CA SER A 218 14.30 -8.54 -10.20
C SER A 218 13.51 -8.28 -11.48
N CYS A 219 13.23 -9.33 -12.27
CA CYS A 219 12.33 -9.20 -13.42
C CYS A 219 10.94 -8.72 -12.99
N ILE A 220 10.34 -9.36 -11.98
CA ILE A 220 9.04 -8.95 -11.45
C ILE A 220 9.08 -7.53 -10.86
N SER A 221 10.15 -7.20 -10.12
CA SER A 221 10.33 -5.84 -9.58
C SER A 221 10.34 -4.79 -10.71
N TYR A 222 11.04 -5.10 -11.80
CA TYR A 222 11.10 -4.20 -12.95
C TYR A 222 9.75 -4.13 -13.68
N GLU A 223 9.07 -5.27 -13.90
CA GLU A 223 7.72 -5.31 -14.51
C GLU A 223 6.72 -4.50 -13.69
N CYS A 224 6.74 -4.60 -12.36
CA CYS A 224 5.93 -3.75 -11.47
C CYS A 224 6.25 -2.26 -11.64
N ALA A 225 7.53 -1.91 -11.70
CA ALA A 225 7.95 -0.52 -11.88
C ALA A 225 7.61 0.03 -13.28
N TYR A 226 7.75 -0.80 -14.32
CA TYR A 226 7.37 -0.48 -15.68
C TYR A 226 5.88 -0.15 -15.78
N LEU A 227 5.01 -1.03 -15.24
CA LEU A 227 3.57 -0.81 -15.24
C LEU A 227 3.19 0.40 -14.38
N ARG A 228 3.78 0.55 -13.22
CA ARG A 228 3.57 1.72 -12.35
C ARG A 228 3.92 3.03 -13.05
N TYR A 229 4.94 3.05 -13.90
CA TYR A 229 5.38 4.23 -14.62
C TYR A 229 4.54 4.52 -15.86
N HIS A 230 4.31 3.52 -16.71
CA HIS A 230 3.61 3.69 -17.99
C HIS A 230 2.09 3.59 -17.89
N TYR A 231 1.56 2.82 -16.92
CA TYR A 231 0.14 2.52 -16.74
C TYR A 231 -0.28 2.73 -15.26
N PRO A 232 -0.07 3.95 -14.71
CA PRO A 232 -0.21 4.18 -13.26
C PRO A 232 -1.63 3.96 -12.73
N LEU A 233 -2.67 4.30 -13.50
CA LEU A 233 -4.07 4.11 -13.08
C LEU A 233 -4.44 2.63 -13.05
N GLU A 234 -4.10 1.93 -14.12
CA GLU A 234 -4.35 0.50 -14.31
C GLU A 234 -3.60 -0.31 -13.25
N TYR A 235 -2.32 0.01 -13.03
CA TYR A 235 -1.48 -0.67 -12.05
C TYR A 235 -1.98 -0.47 -10.62
N LEU A 236 -2.32 0.77 -10.23
CA LEU A 236 -2.88 1.06 -8.91
C LEU A 236 -4.22 0.40 -8.70
N THR A 237 -5.09 0.39 -9.73
CA THR A 237 -6.40 -0.29 -9.67
C THR A 237 -6.22 -1.80 -9.45
N ALA A 238 -5.32 -2.43 -10.20
CA ALA A 238 -5.00 -3.85 -10.04
C ALA A 238 -4.41 -4.15 -8.64
N CYS A 239 -3.52 -3.27 -8.12
CA CYS A 239 -2.99 -3.39 -6.77
C CYS A 239 -4.09 -3.32 -5.71
N MET A 240 -4.99 -2.33 -5.80
CA MET A 240 -6.06 -2.13 -4.82
C MET A 240 -7.06 -3.29 -4.84
N ASN A 241 -7.36 -3.85 -6.00
CA ASN A 241 -8.22 -5.04 -6.13
C ASN A 241 -7.55 -6.28 -5.54
N ALA A 242 -6.28 -6.52 -5.86
CA ALA A 242 -5.53 -7.67 -5.35
C ALA A 242 -5.30 -7.60 -3.82
N TRP A 243 -5.26 -6.40 -3.25
CA TRP A 243 -5.03 -6.17 -1.83
C TRP A 243 -6.31 -5.80 -1.06
N ASN A 244 -7.47 -5.98 -1.68
CA ASN A 244 -8.74 -5.75 -0.99
C ASN A 244 -8.83 -6.64 0.27
N GLY A 245 -9.04 -6.00 1.44
CA GLY A 245 -8.99 -6.67 2.74
C GLY A 245 -7.63 -6.69 3.44
N ASP A 246 -6.55 -6.16 2.78
CA ASP A 246 -5.24 -5.90 3.41
C ASP A 246 -5.10 -4.38 3.60
N ASP A 247 -5.50 -3.91 4.78
CA ASP A 247 -5.57 -2.47 5.09
C ASP A 247 -4.22 -1.76 4.92
N ASP A 248 -3.10 -2.42 5.28
CA ASP A 248 -1.75 -1.85 5.21
C ASP A 248 -1.31 -1.63 3.76
N LYS A 249 -1.50 -2.63 2.89
CA LYS A 249 -1.13 -2.52 1.47
C LYS A 249 -2.05 -1.56 0.71
N THR A 250 -3.34 -1.58 1.02
CA THR A 250 -4.30 -0.64 0.43
C THR A 250 -3.95 0.80 0.83
N ALA A 251 -3.57 1.05 2.09
CA ALA A 251 -3.12 2.36 2.54
C ALA A 251 -1.81 2.81 1.85
N GLU A 252 -0.86 1.89 1.60
CA GLU A 252 0.36 2.17 0.82
C GLU A 252 0.01 2.61 -0.60
N ALA A 253 -0.91 1.90 -1.28
CA ALA A 253 -1.36 2.23 -2.64
C ALA A 253 -2.08 3.59 -2.69
N ILE A 254 -2.96 3.88 -1.74
CA ILE A 254 -3.63 5.18 -1.61
C ILE A 254 -2.61 6.30 -1.39
N THR A 255 -1.64 6.09 -0.50
CA THR A 255 -0.59 7.07 -0.22
C THR A 255 0.25 7.36 -1.47
N TYR A 256 0.59 6.33 -2.25
CA TYR A 256 1.30 6.49 -3.51
C TYR A 256 0.46 7.26 -4.54
N ALA A 257 -0.83 6.93 -4.69
CA ALA A 257 -1.74 7.63 -5.58
C ALA A 257 -1.81 9.13 -5.26
N GLN A 258 -1.98 9.48 -3.99
CA GLN A 258 -2.06 10.87 -3.52
C GLN A 258 -0.77 11.65 -3.81
N ARG A 259 0.42 11.06 -3.56
CA ARG A 259 1.72 11.68 -3.89
C ARG A 259 1.87 11.97 -5.39
N ASN A 260 1.28 11.12 -6.23
CA ASN A 260 1.32 11.24 -7.68
C ASN A 260 0.09 11.97 -8.26
N LYS A 261 -0.72 12.64 -7.41
CA LYS A 261 -1.90 13.42 -7.80
C LYS A 261 -2.98 12.60 -8.50
N ILE A 262 -3.05 11.30 -8.23
CA ILE A 262 -4.13 10.43 -8.64
C ILE A 262 -5.18 10.46 -7.53
N ARG A 263 -6.40 10.86 -7.90
CA ARG A 263 -7.50 10.99 -6.94
C ARG A 263 -8.10 9.62 -6.66
N ILE A 264 -8.26 9.29 -5.38
CA ILE A 264 -9.05 8.14 -4.95
C ILE A 264 -10.40 8.69 -4.50
N LYS A 265 -11.43 8.36 -5.26
CA LYS A 265 -12.80 8.81 -4.98
C LYS A 265 -13.51 7.82 -4.06
N PRO A 266 -14.34 8.32 -3.11
CA PRO A 266 -15.18 7.46 -2.29
C PRO A 266 -16.20 6.71 -3.16
N PRO A 267 -16.78 5.61 -2.67
CA PRO A 267 -17.84 4.92 -3.38
C PRO A 267 -19.08 5.83 -3.50
N ARG A 268 -19.72 5.81 -4.68
CA ARG A 268 -20.90 6.60 -5.00
C ARG A 268 -21.91 5.79 -5.80
N PHE A 269 -23.18 5.98 -5.52
CA PHE A 269 -24.27 5.42 -6.30
C PHE A 269 -24.12 5.81 -7.77
N ARG A 270 -24.51 4.96 -8.68
CA ARG A 270 -24.36 5.03 -10.14
C ARG A 270 -22.93 4.92 -10.67
N HIS A 271 -21.90 5.17 -9.84
CA HIS A 271 -20.50 5.16 -10.30
C HIS A 271 -19.71 3.95 -9.83
N SER A 272 -19.87 3.51 -8.59
CA SER A 272 -19.00 2.48 -8.00
C SER A 272 -19.46 1.07 -8.33
N LYS A 273 -18.54 0.29 -8.88
CA LYS A 273 -18.64 -1.15 -9.10
C LYS A 273 -18.31 -1.92 -7.80
N ALA A 274 -18.43 -3.25 -7.84
CA ALA A 274 -17.97 -4.09 -6.75
C ALA A 274 -16.45 -3.92 -6.50
N GLU A 275 -15.64 -3.91 -7.57
CA GLU A 275 -14.20 -3.72 -7.51
C GLU A 275 -13.79 -2.26 -7.71
N TYR A 276 -12.54 -1.93 -7.33
CA TYR A 276 -11.93 -0.65 -7.72
C TYR A 276 -11.86 -0.56 -9.25
N TYR A 277 -12.14 0.61 -9.79
CA TYR A 277 -11.96 0.90 -11.20
C TYR A 277 -11.47 2.33 -11.42
N PHE A 278 -10.84 2.59 -12.54
CA PHE A 278 -10.35 3.93 -12.84
C PHE A 278 -11.16 4.60 -13.95
N ASP A 279 -11.16 5.92 -13.90
CA ASP A 279 -11.63 6.80 -14.96
C ASP A 279 -10.41 7.56 -15.50
N ALA A 280 -10.06 7.30 -16.77
CA ALA A 280 -8.89 7.88 -17.42
C ALA A 280 -9.06 9.38 -17.71
N GLU A 281 -10.26 9.85 -18.02
CA GLU A 281 -10.56 11.25 -18.31
C GLU A 281 -10.42 12.09 -17.05
N GLU A 282 -10.95 11.60 -15.94
CA GLU A 282 -10.86 12.27 -14.66
C GLU A 282 -9.53 12.07 -13.94
N LYS A 283 -8.67 11.15 -14.39
CA LYS A 283 -7.47 10.68 -13.68
C LYS A 283 -7.74 10.31 -12.22
N ALA A 284 -8.75 9.50 -12.03
CA ALA A 284 -9.24 9.10 -10.73
C ALA A 284 -9.48 7.59 -10.66
N ILE A 285 -9.33 7.03 -9.46
CA ILE A 285 -9.71 5.65 -9.14
C ILE A 285 -10.90 5.72 -8.19
N TYR A 286 -11.97 5.03 -8.53
CA TYR A 286 -13.14 4.89 -7.69
C TYR A 286 -13.00 3.66 -6.80
N ARG A 287 -13.31 3.84 -5.52
CA ARG A 287 -13.32 2.73 -4.56
C ARG A 287 -14.44 1.76 -4.88
N GLY A 288 -14.12 0.47 -4.90
CA GLY A 288 -15.08 -0.59 -5.04
C GLY A 288 -15.96 -0.77 -3.80
N THR A 289 -17.25 -1.04 -4.02
CA THR A 289 -18.20 -1.20 -2.91
C THR A 289 -17.96 -2.46 -2.10
N SER A 290 -17.37 -3.52 -2.68
CA SER A 290 -16.96 -4.73 -1.95
C SER A 290 -15.81 -4.50 -0.96
N SER A 291 -15.12 -3.36 -1.03
CA SER A 291 -14.13 -2.94 -0.02
C SER A 291 -14.76 -2.39 1.26
N ILE A 292 -16.06 -2.12 1.26
CA ILE A 292 -16.81 -1.65 2.43
C ILE A 292 -17.12 -2.86 3.31
N LYS A 293 -16.75 -2.80 4.59
CA LYS A 293 -17.06 -3.87 5.55
C LYS A 293 -18.55 -4.18 5.56
N PHE A 294 -18.87 -5.46 5.62
CA PHE A 294 -20.23 -6.02 5.61
C PHE A 294 -20.98 -5.97 4.28
N LEU A 295 -20.46 -5.30 3.24
CA LEU A 295 -20.97 -5.47 1.88
C LEU A 295 -20.34 -6.71 1.24
N ASN A 296 -21.11 -7.34 0.35
CA ASN A 296 -20.64 -8.44 -0.48
C ASN A 296 -20.79 -8.10 -1.96
N GLU A 297 -20.15 -8.88 -2.81
CA GLU A 297 -20.15 -8.65 -4.26
C GLU A 297 -21.54 -8.70 -4.88
N GLY A 298 -22.43 -9.58 -4.37
CA GLY A 298 -23.81 -9.69 -4.87
C GLY A 298 -24.56 -8.38 -4.72
N VAL A 299 -24.62 -7.84 -3.50
CA VAL A 299 -25.25 -6.54 -3.20
C VAL A 299 -24.59 -5.40 -4.00
N SER A 300 -23.26 -5.45 -4.13
CA SER A 300 -22.52 -4.45 -4.89
C SER A 300 -22.92 -4.42 -6.37
N ASN A 301 -23.09 -5.60 -6.97
CA ASN A 301 -23.52 -5.73 -8.37
C ASN A 301 -24.97 -5.29 -8.54
N GLU A 302 -25.89 -5.68 -7.65
CA GLU A 302 -27.29 -5.24 -7.68
C GLU A 302 -27.41 -3.70 -7.60
N LEU A 303 -26.59 -3.04 -6.73
CA LEU A 303 -26.54 -1.60 -6.64
C LEU A 303 -26.00 -0.94 -7.91
N TYR A 304 -24.99 -1.54 -8.54
CA TYR A 304 -24.43 -1.03 -9.80
C TYR A 304 -25.37 -1.23 -10.98
N ASP A 305 -26.14 -2.31 -11.00
CA ASP A 305 -27.12 -2.59 -12.07
C ASP A 305 -28.26 -1.55 -12.09
N MET A 306 -28.54 -0.92 -10.94
CA MET A 306 -29.51 0.18 -10.85
C MET A 306 -28.98 1.56 -11.27
N ARG A 307 -27.72 1.67 -11.75
CA ARG A 307 -27.07 2.96 -12.07
C ARG A 307 -27.82 3.80 -13.13
N ASP A 308 -28.51 3.16 -14.05
CA ASP A 308 -29.22 3.81 -15.15
C ASP A 308 -30.73 3.97 -14.86
N GLU A 309 -31.21 3.57 -13.66
CA GLU A 309 -32.63 3.71 -13.28
C GLU A 309 -32.99 5.18 -13.09
N GLU A 310 -34.14 5.57 -13.61
CA GLU A 310 -34.74 6.88 -13.34
C GLU A 310 -35.40 6.89 -11.95
N LEU A 311 -34.77 7.56 -11.03
CA LEU A 311 -35.21 7.70 -9.62
C LEU A 311 -35.36 9.18 -9.29
N ASN A 312 -36.57 9.58 -8.91
CA ASN A 312 -36.88 10.99 -8.64
C ASN A 312 -36.63 11.37 -7.17
N SER A 313 -36.62 10.38 -6.28
CA SER A 313 -36.52 10.57 -4.85
C SER A 313 -35.70 9.47 -4.17
N PHE A 314 -35.28 9.68 -2.93
CA PHE A 314 -34.68 8.63 -2.12
C PHE A 314 -35.73 7.56 -1.73
N VAL A 315 -36.99 7.96 -1.60
CA VAL A 315 -38.12 7.03 -1.37
C VAL A 315 -38.26 6.07 -2.53
N ASP A 316 -38.19 6.53 -3.80
CA ASP A 316 -38.22 5.66 -4.97
C ASP A 316 -37.08 4.61 -4.92
N LEU A 317 -35.87 5.06 -4.55
CA LEU A 317 -34.75 4.15 -4.39
C LEU A 317 -35.00 3.11 -3.28
N LEU A 318 -35.54 3.54 -2.12
CA LEU A 318 -35.84 2.60 -1.01
C LEU A 318 -36.83 1.52 -1.43
N TYR A 319 -37.83 1.86 -2.24
CA TYR A 319 -38.76 0.85 -2.78
C TYR A 319 -38.09 -0.13 -3.73
N LYS A 320 -37.17 0.35 -4.57
CA LYS A 320 -36.36 -0.52 -5.47
C LYS A 320 -35.40 -1.42 -4.69
N LEU A 321 -34.78 -0.91 -3.65
CA LEU A 321 -33.84 -1.67 -2.79
C LEU A 321 -34.49 -2.84 -2.05
N LYS A 322 -35.80 -2.85 -1.87
CA LYS A 322 -36.54 -4.00 -1.30
C LYS A 322 -36.39 -5.27 -2.12
N ASP A 323 -36.22 -5.14 -3.41
CA ASP A 323 -36.09 -6.28 -4.35
C ASP A 323 -34.65 -6.80 -4.44
N THR A 324 -33.71 -6.20 -3.67
CA THR A 324 -32.30 -6.57 -3.63
C THR A 324 -31.95 -7.34 -2.36
N GLY A 325 -30.73 -7.90 -2.32
CA GLY A 325 -30.21 -8.59 -1.15
C GLY A 325 -29.68 -7.67 -0.02
N ILE A 326 -29.85 -6.34 -0.16
CA ILE A 326 -29.34 -5.38 0.83
C ILE A 326 -30.13 -5.46 2.14
N ASN A 327 -29.42 -5.52 3.26
CA ASN A 327 -30.06 -5.49 4.59
C ASN A 327 -29.95 -4.10 5.25
N ALA A 328 -30.71 -3.88 6.33
CA ALA A 328 -30.78 -2.63 7.07
C ALA A 328 -29.40 -2.09 7.47
N ARG A 329 -28.51 -2.94 7.98
CA ARG A 329 -27.14 -2.55 8.38
C ARG A 329 -26.31 -2.06 7.19
N GLN A 330 -26.37 -2.75 6.07
CA GLN A 330 -25.64 -2.39 4.85
C GLN A 330 -26.14 -1.06 4.30
N LEU A 331 -27.46 -0.84 4.31
CA LEU A 331 -28.06 0.41 3.84
C LEU A 331 -27.65 1.59 4.74
N GLU A 332 -27.70 1.45 6.07
CA GLU A 332 -27.23 2.49 6.98
C GLU A 332 -25.75 2.83 6.78
N ILE A 333 -24.88 1.82 6.58
CA ILE A 333 -23.46 2.03 6.31
C ILE A 333 -23.28 2.85 5.04
N LEU A 334 -23.97 2.51 3.95
CA LEU A 334 -23.90 3.22 2.68
C LEU A 334 -24.38 4.67 2.83
N ILE A 335 -25.47 4.92 3.56
CA ILE A 335 -25.96 6.27 3.85
C ILE A 335 -24.89 7.06 4.63
N LYS A 336 -24.31 6.49 5.70
CA LYS A 336 -23.28 7.12 6.54
C LYS A 336 -22.01 7.44 5.77
N LEU A 337 -21.64 6.62 4.78
CA LEU A 337 -20.51 6.88 3.88
C LEU A 337 -20.82 7.86 2.75
N GLY A 338 -22.05 8.38 2.68
CA GLY A 338 -22.48 9.31 1.64
C GLY A 338 -22.64 8.67 0.27
N TYR A 339 -22.78 7.34 0.19
CA TYR A 339 -22.93 6.62 -1.09
C TYR A 339 -24.09 7.17 -1.94
N PHE A 340 -25.18 7.58 -1.28
CA PHE A 340 -26.39 8.12 -1.89
C PHE A 340 -26.48 9.65 -1.85
N GLU A 341 -25.35 10.36 -1.85
CA GLU A 341 -25.32 11.84 -1.69
C GLU A 341 -26.10 12.61 -2.77
N GLU A 342 -26.37 12.01 -3.94
CA GLU A 342 -27.22 12.62 -4.96
C GLU A 342 -28.65 12.89 -4.48
N PHE A 343 -29.13 12.11 -3.51
CA PHE A 343 -30.47 12.23 -2.92
C PHE A 343 -30.50 13.09 -1.65
N GLY A 344 -29.37 13.56 -1.12
CA GLY A 344 -29.30 14.38 0.08
C GLY A 344 -28.16 14.01 1.01
N ASN A 345 -28.02 14.72 2.12
CA ASN A 345 -27.00 14.44 3.13
C ASN A 345 -27.37 13.23 4.01
N ALA A 346 -26.37 12.63 4.67
CA ALA A 346 -26.56 11.42 5.44
C ALA A 346 -27.62 11.55 6.55
N CYS A 347 -27.69 12.68 7.25
CA CYS A 347 -28.66 12.89 8.31
C CYS A 347 -30.10 12.99 7.79
N GLU A 348 -30.29 13.60 6.62
CA GLU A 348 -31.59 13.65 5.95
C GLU A 348 -32.03 12.26 5.52
N LEU A 349 -31.15 11.53 4.83
CA LEU A 349 -31.44 10.18 4.33
C LEU A 349 -31.72 9.19 5.45
N LEU A 350 -30.98 9.25 6.57
CA LEU A 350 -31.26 8.42 7.74
C LEU A 350 -32.64 8.69 8.34
N LYS A 351 -33.09 9.96 8.36
CA LYS A 351 -34.45 10.28 8.85
C LYS A 351 -35.53 9.72 7.93
N ILE A 352 -35.35 9.86 6.61
CA ILE A 352 -36.28 9.29 5.63
C ILE A 352 -36.30 7.78 5.77
N TYR A 353 -35.14 7.13 5.85
CA TYR A 353 -35.05 5.68 6.03
C TYR A 353 -35.71 5.18 7.32
N ASN A 354 -35.51 5.87 8.45
CA ASN A 354 -36.15 5.51 9.72
C ASN A 354 -37.68 5.61 9.64
N LEU A 355 -38.23 6.56 8.89
CA LEU A 355 -39.67 6.66 8.69
C LEU A 355 -40.18 5.62 7.69
N PHE A 356 -39.39 5.27 6.67
CA PHE A 356 -39.69 4.15 5.78
C PHE A 356 -39.82 2.83 6.57
N ASP A 357 -38.86 2.56 7.46
CA ASP A 357 -38.90 1.38 8.36
C ASP A 357 -40.10 1.46 9.34
N PHE A 358 -40.36 2.62 9.94
CA PHE A 358 -41.52 2.85 10.79
C PHE A 358 -42.84 2.48 10.10
N PHE A 359 -42.97 2.80 8.81
CA PHE A 359 -44.10 2.38 7.98
C PHE A 359 -43.94 0.97 7.38
N LYS A 360 -43.17 0.08 8.06
CA LYS A 360 -42.93 -1.32 7.64
C LYS A 360 -42.40 -1.41 6.20
N ASN A 361 -41.33 -0.72 5.94
CA ASN A 361 -40.73 -0.61 4.60
C ASN A 361 -41.73 -0.14 3.54
N GLY A 362 -42.56 0.84 3.93
CA GLY A 362 -43.55 1.42 3.04
C GLY A 362 -44.79 0.57 2.79
N GLU A 363 -45.05 -0.49 3.59
CA GLU A 363 -46.17 -1.43 3.39
C GLU A 363 -47.22 -1.36 4.51
N ALA A 364 -47.08 -0.42 5.45
CA ALA A 364 -48.03 -0.30 6.54
C ALA A 364 -49.43 -0.01 6.01
N LYS A 365 -50.42 -0.78 6.43
CA LYS A 365 -51.83 -0.55 6.09
C LYS A 365 -52.53 0.31 7.13
N THR A 366 -51.99 0.36 8.35
CA THR A 366 -52.55 1.12 9.47
C THR A 366 -51.47 1.68 10.35
N VAL A 367 -51.70 2.80 11.00
CA VAL A 367 -50.87 3.36 12.08
C VAL A 367 -51.72 3.87 13.22
N ALA A 368 -51.35 3.52 14.47
CA ALA A 368 -52.05 4.02 15.65
C ALA A 368 -51.75 5.53 15.85
N LYS A 369 -52.78 6.35 16.15
CA LYS A 369 -52.61 7.78 16.41
C LYS A 369 -51.62 8.04 17.55
N SER A 370 -51.66 7.26 18.61
CA SER A 370 -50.73 7.36 19.76
C SER A 370 -49.26 7.22 19.42
N LYS A 371 -48.93 6.69 18.24
CA LYS A 371 -47.51 6.59 17.77
C LYS A 371 -47.01 7.85 17.08
N ILE A 372 -47.92 8.71 16.60
CA ILE A 372 -47.58 9.90 15.80
C ILE A 372 -48.21 11.19 16.33
N GLU A 373 -49.08 11.13 17.40
CA GLU A 373 -49.77 12.29 17.94
C GLU A 373 -48.86 13.37 18.52
N ASN A 374 -47.63 13.02 18.92
CA ASN A 374 -46.64 13.98 19.42
C ASN A 374 -45.88 14.69 18.30
N ASP A 375 -46.03 14.28 17.05
CA ASP A 375 -45.46 14.93 15.88
C ASP A 375 -46.57 15.50 14.99
N ASN A 376 -46.91 16.78 15.21
CA ASN A 376 -48.00 17.46 14.50
C ASN A 376 -47.82 17.43 12.98
N ILE A 377 -46.57 17.40 12.48
CA ILE A 377 -46.29 17.43 11.05
C ILE A 377 -46.54 16.03 10.47
N LEU A 378 -45.96 15.00 11.08
CA LEU A 378 -46.17 13.62 10.65
C LEU A 378 -47.67 13.25 10.75
N PHE A 379 -48.37 13.69 11.83
CA PHE A 379 -49.79 13.50 11.99
C PHE A 379 -50.57 14.16 10.85
N GLY A 380 -50.24 15.42 10.52
CA GLY A 380 -50.87 16.16 9.42
C GLY A 380 -50.65 15.54 8.04
N ILE A 381 -49.42 15.02 7.76
CA ILE A 381 -49.12 14.33 6.51
C ILE A 381 -49.94 13.04 6.41
N VAL A 382 -49.89 12.19 7.46
CA VAL A 382 -50.63 10.92 7.48
C VAL A 382 -52.14 11.13 7.32
N SER A 383 -52.71 12.18 7.95
CA SER A 383 -54.14 12.46 7.84
C SER A 383 -54.59 12.83 6.42
N ARG A 384 -53.71 13.34 5.57
CA ARG A 384 -54.03 13.67 4.16
C ARG A 384 -54.04 12.43 3.27
N HIS A 385 -53.30 11.39 3.61
CA HIS A 385 -53.09 10.22 2.77
C HIS A 385 -53.61 8.91 3.38
N ALA A 386 -54.56 9.00 4.35
CA ALA A 386 -55.13 7.87 5.02
C ALA A 386 -56.57 8.13 5.50
N ASN A 387 -57.33 7.07 5.74
CA ASN A 387 -58.64 7.16 6.34
C ASN A 387 -58.52 7.23 7.88
N GLU A 388 -59.00 8.32 8.46
CA GLU A 388 -58.94 8.55 9.90
C GLU A 388 -60.06 7.80 10.64
N THR A 389 -59.75 7.15 11.78
CA THR A 389 -60.70 6.57 12.72
C THR A 389 -60.38 7.08 14.13
N THR A 390 -61.19 6.70 15.14
CA THR A 390 -61.01 7.19 16.51
C THR A 390 -59.62 6.90 17.08
N LYS A 391 -59.04 5.73 16.82
CA LYS A 391 -57.76 5.27 17.44
C LYS A 391 -56.59 5.17 16.45
N GLN A 392 -56.82 5.10 15.16
CA GLN A 392 -55.80 4.86 14.15
C GLN A 392 -56.19 5.43 12.77
N PHE A 393 -55.16 5.52 11.92
CA PHE A 393 -55.32 5.73 10.48
C PHE A 393 -55.32 4.38 9.78
N ASN A 394 -56.16 4.20 8.75
CA ASN A 394 -56.26 3.01 7.92
C ASN A 394 -56.10 3.34 6.44
N LYS A 395 -55.84 2.33 5.62
CA LYS A 395 -55.64 2.50 4.17
C LYS A 395 -54.61 3.56 3.84
N LEU A 396 -53.45 3.45 4.50
CA LEU A 396 -52.35 4.36 4.26
C LEU A 396 -51.85 4.25 2.81
N ASP A 397 -51.72 5.36 2.14
CA ASP A 397 -50.88 5.52 0.96
C ASP A 397 -49.46 5.84 1.42
N CYS A 398 -48.70 4.78 1.72
CA CYS A 398 -47.35 4.93 2.28
C CYS A 398 -46.40 5.63 1.32
N HIS A 399 -46.54 5.43 -0.01
CA HIS A 399 -45.68 6.11 -0.98
C HIS A 399 -45.90 7.62 -0.93
N ALA A 400 -47.16 8.07 -1.06
CA ALA A 400 -47.48 9.49 -0.98
C ALA A 400 -47.12 10.12 0.39
N ILE A 401 -47.30 9.39 1.50
CA ILE A 401 -46.87 9.83 2.83
C ILE A 401 -45.35 10.05 2.86
N LEU A 402 -44.57 9.10 2.37
CA LEU A 402 -43.11 9.14 2.42
C LEU A 402 -42.54 10.21 1.47
N ASP A 403 -43.12 10.41 0.29
CA ASP A 403 -42.73 11.46 -0.63
C ASP A 403 -42.98 12.86 -0.05
N GLU A 404 -44.12 13.06 0.62
CA GLU A 404 -44.40 14.31 1.30
C GLU A 404 -43.48 14.54 2.50
N ILE A 405 -43.14 13.48 3.25
CA ILE A 405 -42.14 13.50 4.31
C ILE A 405 -40.76 13.88 3.77
N GLU A 406 -40.31 13.24 2.69
CA GLU A 406 -39.02 13.54 2.06
C GLU A 406 -38.97 14.99 1.63
N SER A 407 -40.02 15.50 0.97
CA SER A 407 -40.14 16.89 0.56
C SER A 407 -40.08 17.86 1.75
N TYR A 408 -40.75 17.52 2.87
CA TYR A 408 -40.69 18.31 4.09
C TYR A 408 -39.29 18.30 4.73
N ILE A 409 -38.66 17.14 4.86
CA ILE A 409 -37.30 17.00 5.44
C ILE A 409 -36.31 17.89 4.68
N ARG A 410 -36.38 17.96 3.37
CA ARG A 410 -35.53 18.83 2.54
C ARG A 410 -35.69 20.33 2.85
N THR A 411 -36.86 20.75 3.30
CA THR A 411 -37.08 22.17 3.72
C THR A 411 -36.39 22.52 5.04
N LEU A 412 -36.06 21.49 5.87
CA LEU A 412 -35.49 21.68 7.21
C LEU A 412 -34.00 22.04 7.22
N GLN A 413 -33.31 21.95 6.08
CA GLN A 413 -31.87 22.23 5.95
C GLN A 413 -31.04 21.54 7.06
N ILE A 414 -31.26 20.25 7.25
CA ILE A 414 -30.62 19.48 8.30
C ILE A 414 -29.12 19.45 8.06
N LYS A 415 -28.34 19.77 9.09
CA LYS A 415 -26.88 19.66 9.00
C LYS A 415 -26.47 18.21 8.79
N ASP A 416 -25.51 18.00 7.92
CA ASP A 416 -24.91 16.71 7.68
C ASP A 416 -24.08 16.23 8.89
N LEU A 417 -23.61 14.97 8.82
CA LEU A 417 -22.67 14.41 9.80
C LEU A 417 -21.47 15.35 9.99
N SER A 418 -21.01 15.48 11.23
CA SER A 418 -19.79 16.21 11.51
C SER A 418 -18.61 15.63 10.74
N MET A 419 -17.58 16.41 10.46
CA MET A 419 -16.36 15.91 9.81
C MET A 419 -15.73 14.76 10.62
N LYS A 420 -15.79 14.84 11.94
CA LYS A 420 -15.31 13.79 12.83
C LYS A 420 -16.08 12.48 12.64
N ASP A 421 -17.41 12.54 12.54
CA ASP A 421 -18.24 11.35 12.33
C ASP A 421 -18.00 10.75 10.94
N LYS A 422 -17.84 11.58 9.91
CA LYS A 422 -17.49 11.11 8.55
C LYS A 422 -16.16 10.38 8.55
N ILE A 423 -15.14 10.93 9.20
CA ILE A 423 -13.82 10.31 9.33
C ILE A 423 -13.92 8.99 10.11
N ALA A 424 -14.67 8.97 11.21
CA ALA A 424 -14.87 7.76 12.00
C ALA A 424 -15.56 6.65 11.18
N ASN A 425 -16.62 7.00 10.44
CA ASN A 425 -17.31 6.06 9.53
C ASN A 425 -16.39 5.55 8.42
N ASP A 426 -15.59 6.43 7.78
CA ASP A 426 -14.61 6.04 6.78
C ASP A 426 -13.63 5.01 7.34
N MET A 427 -13.05 5.26 8.50
CA MET A 427 -12.10 4.34 9.15
C MET A 427 -12.75 3.04 9.59
N GLU A 428 -13.94 3.10 10.18
CA GLU A 428 -14.65 1.91 10.64
C GLU A 428 -15.03 0.98 9.48
N TYR A 429 -15.60 1.55 8.41
CA TYR A 429 -16.22 0.74 7.35
C TYR A 429 -15.33 0.51 6.13
N THR A 430 -14.30 1.32 5.92
CA THR A 430 -13.42 1.21 4.74
C THR A 430 -11.92 1.10 5.06
N GLY A 431 -11.53 1.20 6.36
CA GLY A 431 -10.14 1.10 6.80
C GLY A 431 -9.25 2.28 6.39
N SER A 432 -9.79 3.30 5.69
CA SER A 432 -9.01 4.48 5.27
C SER A 432 -9.91 5.69 5.04
N ILE A 433 -9.37 6.89 5.26
CA ILE A 433 -10.11 8.15 5.13
C ILE A 433 -10.18 8.53 3.65
N SER A 434 -11.38 8.57 3.11
CA SER A 434 -11.70 9.09 1.77
C SER A 434 -12.26 10.50 1.79
N THR A 435 -12.66 11.00 2.96
CA THR A 435 -13.16 12.36 3.18
C THR A 435 -12.02 13.38 3.09
N ILE A 436 -11.74 13.87 1.87
CA ILE A 436 -10.69 14.84 1.57
C ILE A 436 -11.35 16.03 0.86
N THR A 437 -11.09 17.24 1.36
CA THR A 437 -11.76 18.44 0.81
C THR A 437 -11.15 18.92 -0.51
N GLY A 438 -9.90 18.58 -0.79
CA GLY A 438 -9.17 19.07 -1.97
C GLY A 438 -8.79 20.55 -1.89
N LYS A 439 -9.15 21.25 -0.80
CA LYS A 439 -8.94 22.68 -0.64
C LYS A 439 -7.55 22.98 -0.08
N GLU A 440 -6.88 24.01 -0.61
CA GLU A 440 -5.56 24.45 -0.15
C GLU A 440 -5.59 24.92 1.31
N GLU A 441 -6.64 25.62 1.71
CA GLU A 441 -6.86 26.11 3.08
C GLU A 441 -7.02 25.02 4.14
N ASP A 442 -7.35 23.79 3.70
CA ASP A 442 -7.49 22.62 4.57
C ASP A 442 -6.22 21.78 4.67
N ARG A 443 -5.17 22.10 3.89
CA ARG A 443 -3.89 21.36 3.95
C ARG A 443 -3.24 21.34 5.34
N PRO A 444 -3.24 22.43 6.11
CA PRO A 444 -2.70 22.41 7.46
C PRO A 444 -3.62 21.77 8.52
N LYS A 445 -4.84 21.38 8.14
CA LYS A 445 -5.75 20.62 9.00
C LYS A 445 -5.41 19.15 8.90
N LEU A 446 -4.90 18.60 9.99
CA LEU A 446 -4.36 17.23 10.06
C LEU A 446 -5.26 16.36 10.92
N ILE A 447 -5.71 15.25 10.34
CA ILE A 447 -6.46 14.20 11.02
C ILE A 447 -5.46 13.29 11.73
N ILE A 448 -5.66 12.98 13.00
CA ILE A 448 -4.84 12.05 13.76
C ILE A 448 -5.25 10.61 13.44
N LEU A 449 -4.38 9.86 12.77
CA LEU A 449 -4.62 8.46 12.43
C LEU A 449 -4.13 7.50 13.51
N ASP A 450 -2.99 7.83 14.13
CA ASP A 450 -2.38 7.05 15.20
C ASP A 450 -1.62 7.97 16.15
N LYS A 451 -1.50 7.56 17.41
CA LYS A 451 -0.69 8.26 18.41
C LYS A 451 0.01 7.28 19.34
N ARG A 452 1.28 7.54 19.62
CA ARG A 452 2.08 6.75 20.55
C ARG A 452 2.93 7.65 21.45
N MET A 453 2.86 7.40 22.75
CA MET A 453 3.71 8.08 23.73
C MET A 453 5.17 7.69 23.54
N LEU A 454 6.05 8.66 23.51
CA LEU A 454 7.50 8.48 23.48
C LEU A 454 8.07 8.62 24.87
N ILE A 455 8.65 7.54 25.40
CA ILE A 455 9.20 7.48 26.75
C ILE A 455 10.72 7.48 26.66
N SER A 456 11.38 8.25 27.52
CA SER A 456 12.85 8.27 27.63
C SER A 456 13.36 6.95 28.23
N ASN A 457 14.33 6.31 27.57
CA ASN A 457 14.92 5.06 28.03
C ASN A 457 16.30 5.25 28.69
N ARG A 458 16.80 6.50 28.81
CA ARG A 458 18.16 6.80 29.31
C ARG A 458 18.19 8.06 30.14
N GLY A 459 19.18 8.13 31.09
CA GLY A 459 19.47 9.31 31.89
C GLY A 459 18.48 9.55 33.03
N LYS A 460 18.50 10.77 33.58
CA LYS A 460 17.66 11.21 34.73
C LYS A 460 16.16 11.23 34.43
N ASP A 461 15.78 11.17 33.14
CA ASP A 461 14.39 11.19 32.69
C ASP A 461 13.91 9.83 32.16
N ALA A 462 14.65 8.75 32.45
CA ALA A 462 14.22 7.40 32.13
C ALA A 462 12.81 7.11 32.71
N GLY A 463 11.90 6.57 31.89
CA GLY A 463 10.50 6.31 32.25
C GLY A 463 9.56 7.51 32.11
N LYS A 464 10.07 8.74 31.85
CA LYS A 464 9.20 9.90 31.62
C LYS A 464 8.87 10.10 30.15
N PRO A 465 7.63 10.52 29.83
CA PRO A 465 7.26 10.87 28.46
C PRO A 465 7.92 12.19 28.05
N TRP A 466 8.48 12.23 26.84
CA TRP A 466 9.10 13.41 26.26
C TRP A 466 8.40 13.93 25.00
N GLY A 467 7.58 13.10 24.36
CA GLY A 467 6.84 13.46 23.16
C GLY A 467 5.73 12.48 22.85
N VAL A 468 4.96 12.82 21.83
CA VAL A 468 3.92 11.97 21.23
C VAL A 468 4.22 11.82 19.75
N ALA A 469 4.55 10.62 19.30
CA ALA A 469 4.63 10.31 17.88
C ALA A 469 3.20 10.19 17.35
N ILE A 470 2.93 10.85 16.25
CA ILE A 470 1.63 10.84 15.58
C ILE A 470 1.80 10.50 14.11
N THR A 471 0.87 9.73 13.58
CA THR A 471 0.63 9.60 12.15
C THR A 471 -0.59 10.44 11.80
N THR A 472 -0.48 11.28 10.80
CA THR A 472 -1.52 12.23 10.43
C THR A 472 -1.85 12.13 8.94
N GLN A 473 -3.05 12.55 8.55
CA GLN A 473 -3.45 12.76 7.17
C GLN A 473 -3.98 14.18 7.00
N SER A 474 -3.47 14.90 5.98
CA SER A 474 -3.97 16.23 5.66
C SER A 474 -5.40 16.16 5.12
N LEU A 475 -6.31 16.94 5.70
CA LEU A 475 -7.70 17.03 5.26
C LEU A 475 -7.83 17.63 3.85
N GLY A 476 -6.94 18.55 3.49
CA GLY A 476 -6.95 19.18 2.17
C GLY A 476 -6.31 18.35 1.06
N SER A 477 -5.20 17.66 1.35
CA SER A 477 -4.43 16.93 0.33
C SER A 477 -4.50 15.41 0.43
N GLY A 478 -4.97 14.86 1.56
CA GLY A 478 -4.94 13.43 1.85
C GLY A 478 -3.55 12.86 2.17
N ILE A 479 -2.48 13.67 2.06
CA ILE A 479 -1.12 13.20 2.27
C ILE A 479 -0.91 12.83 3.73
N GLN A 480 -0.40 11.62 3.95
CA GLN A 480 -0.03 11.15 5.27
C GLN A 480 1.38 11.59 5.66
N SER A 481 1.57 11.88 6.93
CA SER A 481 2.85 12.30 7.49
C SER A 481 3.03 11.77 8.91
N SER A 482 4.27 11.41 9.26
CA SER A 482 4.62 11.08 10.64
C SER A 482 5.32 12.28 11.26
N MET A 483 4.85 12.67 12.44
CA MET A 483 5.35 13.83 13.19
C MET A 483 5.53 13.49 14.66
N THR A 484 6.28 14.32 15.37
CA THR A 484 6.41 14.24 16.84
C THR A 484 5.92 15.55 17.45
N VAL A 485 5.04 15.46 18.41
CA VAL A 485 4.58 16.59 19.23
C VAL A 485 5.34 16.58 20.55
N ASP A 486 5.84 17.72 21.01
CA ASP A 486 6.45 17.84 22.33
C ASP A 486 5.43 17.49 23.42
N TYR A 487 5.88 16.76 24.47
CA TYR A 487 4.96 16.29 25.50
C TYR A 487 4.29 17.43 26.29
N LYS A 488 5.01 18.53 26.53
CA LYS A 488 4.44 19.70 27.24
C LYS A 488 3.36 20.38 26.39
N GLN A 489 3.57 20.45 25.07
CA GLN A 489 2.58 20.99 24.16
C GLN A 489 1.33 20.09 24.09
N TYR A 490 1.54 18.77 24.01
CA TYR A 490 0.43 17.81 24.06
C TYR A 490 -0.39 17.90 25.35
N CYS A 491 0.27 18.10 26.50
CA CYS A 491 -0.44 18.24 27.78
C CYS A 491 -1.28 19.51 27.89
N LYS A 492 -0.95 20.56 27.13
CA LYS A 492 -1.73 21.80 27.11
C LYS A 492 -3.04 21.62 26.32
N GLU A 493 -2.98 20.91 25.23
CA GLU A 493 -4.14 20.69 24.34
C GLU A 493 -4.08 19.25 23.81
N LYS A 494 -4.71 18.33 24.55
CA LYS A 494 -4.72 16.90 24.20
C LYS A 494 -5.65 16.65 23.03
N PHE A 495 -5.26 15.70 22.19
CA PHE A 495 -6.05 15.17 21.09
C PHE A 495 -6.10 13.64 21.15
N ASP A 496 -7.12 13.08 20.53
CA ASP A 496 -7.32 11.64 20.34
C ASP A 496 -7.25 11.24 18.86
N ILE A 497 -7.30 9.93 18.60
CA ILE A 497 -7.39 9.40 17.23
C ILE A 497 -8.70 9.94 16.62
N HIS A 498 -8.63 10.29 15.35
CA HIS A 498 -9.67 10.94 14.53
C HIS A 498 -10.00 12.41 14.92
N ASP A 499 -9.32 12.98 15.90
CA ASP A 499 -9.38 14.42 16.08
C ASP A 499 -8.63 15.14 14.95
N ILE A 500 -9.03 16.39 14.70
CA ILE A 500 -8.39 17.25 13.70
C ILE A 500 -7.62 18.33 14.44
N ILE A 501 -6.36 18.52 14.06
CA ILE A 501 -5.52 19.63 14.56
C ILE A 501 -5.18 20.57 13.40
N TYR A 502 -5.13 21.86 13.68
CA TYR A 502 -4.58 22.86 12.77
C TYR A 502 -3.08 23.05 13.08
N LEU A 503 -2.23 22.70 12.12
CA LEU A 503 -0.78 22.82 12.26
C LEU A 503 -0.34 24.26 12.05
N LYS A 504 0.05 24.94 13.16
CA LYS A 504 0.50 26.35 13.12
C LYS A 504 1.98 26.48 12.82
N LYS A 505 2.79 25.60 13.42
CA LYS A 505 4.26 25.65 13.26
C LYS A 505 4.89 24.29 13.44
N PHE A 506 5.85 24.00 12.59
CA PHE A 506 6.67 22.78 12.67
C PHE A 506 8.07 23.05 12.10
N HIS A 507 9.03 22.18 12.44
CA HIS A 507 10.37 22.18 11.85
C HIS A 507 10.86 20.75 11.63
N LYS A 508 11.95 20.60 10.86
CA LYS A 508 12.69 19.34 10.78
C LYS A 508 13.87 19.37 11.73
N ASN A 509 14.02 18.33 12.54
CA ASN A 509 15.20 18.17 13.37
C ASN A 509 16.43 17.75 12.53
N SER A 510 17.61 17.68 13.16
CA SER A 510 18.87 17.29 12.52
C SER A 510 18.87 15.91 11.87
N ARG A 511 17.92 15.05 12.22
CA ARG A 511 17.72 13.71 11.65
C ARG A 511 16.62 13.67 10.56
N GLY A 512 16.05 14.84 10.20
CA GLY A 512 15.03 14.97 9.16
C GLY A 512 13.60 14.64 9.62
N TYR A 513 13.34 14.38 10.90
CA TYR A 513 11.99 14.13 11.43
C TYR A 513 11.24 15.44 11.64
N PHE A 514 9.94 15.46 11.33
CA PHE A 514 9.05 16.59 11.59
C PHE A 514 8.70 16.68 13.08
N ILE A 515 8.94 17.85 13.65
CA ILE A 515 8.59 18.19 15.03
C ILE A 515 7.53 19.28 14.99
N VAL A 516 6.41 19.06 15.68
CA VAL A 516 5.32 20.02 15.80
C VAL A 516 5.62 20.96 16.97
N ASP A 517 5.82 22.23 16.66
CA ASP A 517 6.09 23.28 17.64
C ASP A 517 4.80 23.88 18.21
N ASN A 518 3.77 24.02 17.36
CA ASN A 518 2.50 24.62 17.76
C ASN A 518 1.35 24.10 16.88
N TYR A 519 0.22 23.83 17.53
CA TYR A 519 -1.03 23.41 16.86
C TYR A 519 -2.23 23.88 17.68
N GLU A 520 -3.40 23.77 17.12
CA GLU A 520 -4.70 24.03 17.72
C GLU A 520 -5.66 22.90 17.34
N ARG A 521 -6.43 22.41 18.31
CA ARG A 521 -7.46 21.41 18.05
C ARG A 521 -8.70 22.07 17.42
N ILE A 522 -9.21 21.47 16.35
CA ILE A 522 -10.37 22.01 15.64
C ILE A 522 -11.56 21.08 15.88
N PHE A 523 -12.70 21.67 16.14
CA PHE A 523 -13.99 21.00 16.23
C PHE A 523 -14.80 21.38 14.98
N ILE A 524 -14.83 20.49 13.96
CA ILE A 524 -15.53 20.72 12.68
C ILE A 524 -16.63 19.67 12.52
#